data_2afd29807db876c932ca80250e94bf58
#
_entry.id   2afd29807db876c932ca80250e94bf58
#
_cell.length_a   1.000
_cell.length_b   1.000
_cell.length_c   1.000
_cell.angle_alpha   90.00
_cell.angle_beta   90.00
_cell.angle_gamma   90.00
#
_symmetry.space_group_name_H-M   'P 1'
#
loop_
_entity.id
_entity.type
_entity.pdbx_description
1 polymer ?
#
loop_
_entity_poly.entity_id
_entity_poly.type
_entity_poly.pdbx_seq_one_letter_code
_entity_poly.pdbx_strand_id
1 'polypeptide(L)'
;MPDYYTADIMEMDTLNNNLFMCDIRSCRRCPLFNDRTCACPGWFSNLPLDILFVGMSPGRDEDEVGRPFVGKAGRKLMELADRVKLVTDETTLGFTNIVRCHTPENRLPTGHEIQACSTWMRCEFDMTEAKVVLLLGGVAISLAFPGKKIGEVAGSARAIGSTVYIASYHPAAVLHKRSPVIEASILHSLRLAKEILHAVH
;
A
#
# COMPACT_ATOMS: atom_id res chain seq x y z
N MET A 1 -6.70 -17.66 -5.23
CA MET A 1 -6.46 -16.24 -4.93
C MET A 1 -7.68 -15.69 -4.24
N PRO A 2 -7.55 -15.11 -3.05
CA PRO A 2 -8.66 -14.33 -2.53
C PRO A 2 -8.92 -13.21 -3.54
N ASP A 3 -10.14 -13.11 -3.98
CA ASP A 3 -10.49 -12.31 -5.15
C ASP A 3 -10.63 -10.82 -4.79
N TYR A 4 -9.47 -10.17 -4.52
CA TYR A 4 -9.40 -8.73 -4.24
C TYR A 4 -10.12 -7.89 -5.31
N TYR A 5 -10.20 -8.42 -6.54
CA TYR A 5 -10.79 -7.72 -7.67
C TYR A 5 -12.24 -8.11 -7.95
N THR A 6 -12.71 -9.26 -7.50
CA THR A 6 -14.06 -9.82 -7.80
C THR A 6 -14.88 -10.20 -6.58
N ALA A 7 -14.29 -10.24 -5.37
CA ALA A 7 -15.03 -10.54 -4.16
C ALA A 7 -16.22 -9.58 -4.02
N ASP A 8 -17.41 -10.14 -3.89
CA ASP A 8 -18.65 -9.41 -3.67
C ASP A 8 -18.43 -8.37 -2.57
N ILE A 9 -18.48 -7.12 -2.98
CA ILE A 9 -18.15 -5.93 -2.21
C ILE A 9 -18.98 -5.84 -0.91
N MET A 10 -20.08 -6.56 -0.82
CA MET A 10 -21.03 -6.46 0.29
C MET A 10 -20.68 -7.29 1.54
N GLU A 11 -20.01 -8.43 1.42
CA GLU A 11 -19.70 -9.27 2.61
C GLU A 11 -18.37 -8.90 3.30
N MET A 12 -17.41 -8.35 2.57
CA MET A 12 -16.12 -7.90 3.16
C MET A 12 -16.15 -6.48 3.71
N ASP A 13 -17.24 -5.74 3.51
CA ASP A 13 -17.39 -4.34 3.94
C ASP A 13 -17.64 -4.17 5.46
N THR A 14 -17.86 -5.22 6.21
CA THR A 14 -18.14 -5.09 7.66
C THR A 14 -16.93 -4.59 8.46
N LEU A 15 -15.71 -4.97 8.09
CA LEU A 15 -14.48 -4.42 8.68
C LEU A 15 -14.15 -3.03 8.10
N ASN A 16 -14.48 -2.79 6.84
CA ASN A 16 -14.24 -1.53 6.13
C ASN A 16 -15.34 -0.46 6.38
N ASN A 17 -16.46 -0.81 6.99
CA ASN A 17 -17.55 0.10 7.39
C ASN A 17 -17.41 0.65 8.82
N ASN A 18 -16.24 0.56 9.43
CA ASN A 18 -15.95 1.23 10.67
C ASN A 18 -16.16 2.75 10.52
N LEU A 19 -16.72 3.41 11.54
CA LEU A 19 -16.88 4.87 11.60
C LEU A 19 -15.63 5.63 11.19
N PHE A 20 -14.45 5.09 11.50
CA PHE A 20 -13.15 5.62 11.10
C PHE A 20 -12.97 5.68 9.55
N MET A 21 -13.42 4.69 8.80
CA MET A 21 -13.35 4.69 7.33
C MET A 21 -14.31 5.71 6.71
N CYS A 22 -15.48 5.91 7.34
CA CYS A 22 -16.42 6.96 6.95
C CYS A 22 -15.82 8.35 7.15
N ASP A 23 -15.08 8.58 8.25
CA ASP A 23 -14.39 9.83 8.52
C ASP A 23 -13.30 10.14 7.49
N ILE A 24 -12.56 9.12 7.03
CA ILE A 24 -11.58 9.27 5.95
C ILE A 24 -12.28 9.72 4.66
N ARG A 25 -13.39 9.09 4.28
CA ARG A 25 -14.14 9.42 3.08
C ARG A 25 -14.65 10.85 3.07
N SER A 26 -15.04 11.39 4.21
CA SER A 26 -15.51 12.77 4.40
C SER A 26 -14.41 13.79 4.70
N CYS A 27 -13.14 13.38 4.82
CA CYS A 27 -12.02 14.22 5.23
C CYS A 27 -11.81 15.43 4.33
N ARG A 28 -11.60 16.62 4.96
CA ARG A 28 -11.30 17.90 4.29
C ARG A 28 -10.08 18.61 4.89
N ARG A 29 -9.11 17.86 5.40
CA ARG A 29 -7.95 18.39 6.17
C ARG A 29 -6.86 19.05 5.31
N CYS A 30 -6.85 18.83 3.99
CA CYS A 30 -5.84 19.39 3.08
C CYS A 30 -6.45 19.65 1.70
N PRO A 31 -5.83 20.47 0.83
CA PRO A 31 -6.39 20.86 -0.47
C PRO A 31 -6.76 19.71 -1.41
N LEU A 32 -6.16 18.52 -1.25
CA LEU A 32 -6.47 17.36 -2.10
C LEU A 32 -7.96 16.97 -2.10
N PHE A 33 -8.74 17.41 -1.09
CA PHE A 33 -10.16 17.12 -1.06
C PHE A 33 -10.95 17.83 -2.17
N ASN A 34 -10.42 18.92 -2.74
CA ASN A 34 -11.09 19.70 -3.79
C ASN A 34 -11.05 19.01 -5.16
N ASP A 35 -9.99 18.23 -5.41
CA ASP A 35 -9.68 17.69 -6.74
C ASP A 35 -9.95 16.18 -6.84
N ARG A 36 -10.24 15.52 -5.72
CA ARG A 36 -10.54 14.08 -5.70
C ARG A 36 -12.00 13.79 -6.04
N THR A 37 -12.26 12.62 -6.61
CA THR A 37 -13.60 12.02 -6.70
C THR A 37 -13.96 11.34 -5.38
N CYS A 38 -13.09 10.47 -4.90
CA CYS A 38 -13.25 9.78 -3.62
C CYS A 38 -11.95 9.79 -2.80
N ALA A 39 -12.05 9.88 -1.45
CA ALA A 39 -10.93 9.45 -0.64
C ALA A 39 -10.87 7.92 -0.62
N CYS A 40 -9.65 7.36 -0.66
CA CYS A 40 -9.40 5.94 -0.64
C CYS A 40 -8.82 5.53 0.72
N PRO A 41 -9.64 5.12 1.70
CA PRO A 41 -9.17 4.48 2.92
C PRO A 41 -8.36 3.23 2.57
N GLY A 42 -7.56 2.73 3.51
CA GLY A 42 -6.95 1.41 3.38
C GLY A 42 -8.01 0.33 3.19
N TRP A 43 -7.62 -0.74 2.52
CA TRP A 43 -8.41 -1.96 2.41
C TRP A 43 -7.64 -3.11 3.06
N PHE A 44 -8.33 -3.91 3.86
CA PHE A 44 -7.75 -4.99 4.66
C PHE A 44 -8.61 -6.24 4.55
N SER A 45 -8.00 -7.41 4.35
CA SER A 45 -8.73 -8.69 4.25
C SER A 45 -9.30 -9.10 5.62
N ASN A 46 -8.44 -9.54 6.53
CA ASN A 46 -8.75 -9.86 7.92
C ASN A 46 -7.62 -9.34 8.80
N LEU A 47 -7.90 -9.02 10.07
CA LEU A 47 -6.90 -8.52 11.00
C LEU A 47 -6.53 -9.61 12.03
N PRO A 48 -5.28 -9.64 12.53
CA PRO A 48 -4.13 -8.84 12.11
C PRO A 48 -3.61 -9.20 10.71
N LEU A 49 -2.82 -8.30 10.09
CA LEU A 49 -2.28 -8.54 8.75
C LEU A 49 -0.94 -9.28 8.79
N ASP A 50 -0.76 -10.21 7.85
CA ASP A 50 0.56 -10.70 7.49
C ASP A 50 1.35 -9.64 6.72
N ILE A 51 0.69 -8.99 5.72
CA ILE A 51 1.34 -8.04 4.83
C ILE A 51 0.48 -6.79 4.64
N LEU A 52 1.10 -5.61 4.78
CA LEU A 52 0.54 -4.32 4.37
C LEU A 52 1.36 -3.72 3.23
N PHE A 53 0.73 -3.48 2.09
CA PHE A 53 1.33 -2.75 0.97
C PHE A 53 1.01 -1.26 1.08
N VAL A 54 2.05 -0.42 1.03
CA VAL A 54 1.92 1.04 1.21
C VAL A 54 2.43 1.76 -0.03
N GLY A 55 1.55 2.44 -0.74
CA GLY A 55 1.86 3.31 -1.88
C GLY A 55 1.98 4.78 -1.48
N MET A 56 2.09 5.65 -2.49
CA MET A 56 2.17 7.10 -2.30
C MET A 56 0.78 7.73 -2.16
N SER A 57 -0.05 7.56 -3.17
CA SER A 57 -1.39 8.14 -3.31
C SER A 57 -2.24 7.25 -4.21
N PRO A 58 -3.58 7.32 -4.12
CA PRO A 58 -4.47 6.70 -5.09
C PRO A 58 -4.15 7.18 -6.51
N GLY A 59 -4.19 6.27 -7.47
CA GLY A 59 -4.20 6.59 -8.89
C GLY A 59 -5.61 7.02 -9.34
N ARG A 60 -5.78 7.25 -10.65
CA ARG A 60 -7.07 7.66 -11.22
C ARG A 60 -8.16 6.60 -11.02
N ASP A 61 -7.85 5.34 -11.33
CA ASP A 61 -8.80 4.23 -11.19
C ASP A 61 -9.23 4.06 -9.72
N GLU A 62 -8.28 4.24 -8.79
CA GLU A 62 -8.52 4.18 -7.34
C GLU A 62 -9.39 5.34 -6.86
N ASP A 63 -9.19 6.55 -7.40
CA ASP A 63 -9.98 7.74 -7.07
C ASP A 63 -11.44 7.61 -7.54
N GLU A 64 -11.65 6.96 -8.69
CA GLU A 64 -12.99 6.68 -9.21
C GLU A 64 -13.73 5.63 -8.37
N VAL A 65 -13.03 4.59 -7.91
CA VAL A 65 -13.61 3.44 -7.18
C VAL A 65 -13.64 3.65 -5.67
N GLY A 66 -12.75 4.49 -5.13
CA GLY A 66 -12.59 4.71 -3.68
C GLY A 66 -11.86 3.56 -2.96
N ARG A 67 -11.05 2.74 -3.68
CA ARG A 67 -10.27 1.62 -3.13
C ARG A 67 -8.82 1.68 -3.62
N PRO A 68 -7.81 1.40 -2.76
CA PRO A 68 -6.40 1.42 -3.15
C PRO A 68 -6.05 0.25 -4.06
N PHE A 69 -5.07 0.41 -4.93
CA PHE A 69 -4.46 -0.63 -5.78
C PHE A 69 -5.40 -1.41 -6.71
N VAL A 70 -6.52 -0.83 -7.15
CA VAL A 70 -7.44 -1.47 -8.11
C VAL A 70 -7.02 -1.25 -9.58
N GLY A 71 -6.16 -0.28 -9.85
CA GLY A 71 -5.68 0.06 -11.18
C GLY A 71 -4.57 -0.87 -11.70
N LYS A 72 -3.96 -0.48 -12.82
CA LYS A 72 -2.93 -1.28 -13.51
C LYS A 72 -1.73 -1.61 -12.62
N ALA A 73 -1.30 -0.68 -11.76
CA ALA A 73 -0.17 -0.89 -10.86
C ALA A 73 -0.48 -1.93 -9.78
N GLY A 74 -1.69 -1.90 -9.21
CA GLY A 74 -2.14 -2.89 -8.24
C GLY A 74 -2.24 -4.28 -8.85
N ARG A 75 -2.85 -4.41 -10.03
CA ARG A 75 -2.89 -5.69 -10.77
C ARG A 75 -1.49 -6.24 -11.04
N LYS A 76 -0.53 -5.37 -11.44
CA LYS A 76 0.86 -5.80 -11.64
C LYS A 76 1.53 -6.23 -10.33
N LEU A 77 1.24 -5.57 -9.21
CA LEU A 77 1.72 -5.98 -7.90
C LEU A 77 1.26 -7.39 -7.55
N MET A 78 -0.03 -7.67 -7.72
CA MET A 78 -0.61 -8.98 -7.41
C MET A 78 -0.10 -10.07 -8.34
N GLU A 79 0.08 -9.79 -9.63
CA GLU A 79 0.73 -10.71 -10.59
C GLU A 79 2.14 -11.10 -10.10
N LEU A 80 2.94 -10.11 -9.66
CA LEU A 80 4.29 -10.38 -9.16
C LEU A 80 4.30 -11.12 -7.83
N ALA A 81 3.35 -10.81 -6.93
CA ALA A 81 3.19 -11.50 -5.65
C ALA A 81 2.79 -12.98 -5.85
N ASP A 82 1.92 -13.26 -6.83
CA ASP A 82 1.54 -14.62 -7.21
C ASP A 82 2.73 -15.42 -7.78
N ARG A 83 3.52 -14.81 -8.65
CA ARG A 83 4.73 -15.44 -9.21
C ARG A 83 5.73 -15.95 -8.16
N VAL A 84 5.78 -15.31 -7.00
CA VAL A 84 6.62 -15.76 -5.87
C VAL A 84 5.84 -16.57 -4.84
N LYS A 85 4.54 -16.79 -5.06
CA LYS A 85 3.62 -17.46 -4.15
C LYS A 85 3.66 -16.83 -2.74
N LEU A 86 3.65 -15.49 -2.70
CA LEU A 86 3.60 -14.71 -1.46
C LEU A 86 2.19 -14.72 -0.88
N VAL A 87 1.18 -14.64 -1.74
CA VAL A 87 -0.23 -14.60 -1.36
C VAL A 87 -0.85 -15.97 -1.58
N THR A 88 -1.44 -16.52 -0.52
CA THR A 88 -2.22 -17.76 -0.50
C THR A 88 -3.59 -17.47 0.09
N ASP A 89 -4.48 -18.44 0.13
CA ASP A 89 -5.81 -18.28 0.73
C ASP A 89 -5.75 -18.00 2.26
N GLU A 90 -4.64 -18.33 2.89
CA GLU A 90 -4.39 -18.12 4.32
C GLU A 90 -3.72 -16.75 4.60
N THR A 91 -3.14 -16.11 3.58
CA THR A 91 -2.38 -14.85 3.77
C THR A 91 -3.33 -13.68 3.99
N THR A 92 -3.23 -13.03 5.15
CA THR A 92 -3.95 -11.79 5.42
C THR A 92 -3.18 -10.59 4.85
N LEU A 93 -3.83 -9.81 4.00
CA LEU A 93 -3.17 -8.70 3.31
C LEU A 93 -3.99 -7.41 3.32
N GLY A 94 -3.29 -6.30 3.23
CA GLY A 94 -3.90 -4.98 3.15
C GLY A 94 -3.17 -4.05 2.20
N PHE A 95 -3.87 -3.00 1.79
CA PHE A 95 -3.38 -1.96 0.90
C PHE A 95 -3.72 -0.60 1.44
N THR A 96 -2.75 0.29 1.45
CA THR A 96 -2.98 1.70 1.79
C THR A 96 -1.98 2.61 1.06
N ASN A 97 -2.07 3.90 1.30
CA ASN A 97 -1.18 4.91 0.72
C ASN A 97 -0.73 5.92 1.79
N ILE A 98 0.33 6.68 1.54
CA ILE A 98 0.77 7.78 2.40
C ILE A 98 -0.32 8.87 2.49
N VAL A 99 -0.97 9.20 1.36
CA VAL A 99 -2.14 10.10 1.33
C VAL A 99 -3.35 9.37 0.76
N ARG A 100 -4.54 9.67 1.27
CA ARG A 100 -5.82 8.99 0.93
C ARG A 100 -6.53 9.58 -0.29
N CYS A 101 -5.96 10.63 -0.88
CA CYS A 101 -6.56 11.32 -2.01
C CYS A 101 -5.62 11.29 -3.20
N HIS A 102 -6.20 11.18 -4.40
CA HIS A 102 -5.47 11.33 -5.65
C HIS A 102 -4.76 12.69 -5.70
N THR A 103 -3.51 12.70 -6.15
CA THR A 103 -2.76 13.93 -6.36
C THR A 103 -2.87 14.35 -7.82
N PRO A 104 -3.22 15.61 -8.13
CA PRO A 104 -3.35 16.08 -9.52
C PRO A 104 -2.15 15.66 -10.37
N GLU A 105 -2.40 15.10 -11.55
CA GLU A 105 -1.37 14.61 -12.49
C GLU A 105 -0.37 13.61 -11.88
N ASN A 106 -0.76 12.93 -10.81
CA ASN A 106 0.10 12.02 -10.03
C ASN A 106 1.38 12.69 -9.48
N ARG A 107 1.34 14.02 -9.23
CA ARG A 107 2.47 14.72 -8.60
C ARG A 107 2.79 14.17 -7.21
N LEU A 108 3.96 14.44 -6.72
CA LEU A 108 4.29 14.13 -5.33
C LEU A 108 3.39 14.94 -4.38
N PRO A 109 2.87 14.33 -3.30
CA PRO A 109 2.18 15.06 -2.26
C PRO A 109 3.13 16.02 -1.56
N THR A 110 2.65 17.19 -1.18
CA THR A 110 3.42 18.16 -0.40
C THR A 110 3.60 17.69 1.04
N GLY A 111 4.58 18.26 1.74
CA GLY A 111 4.78 17.98 3.17
C GLY A 111 3.53 18.27 4.01
N HIS A 112 2.78 19.34 3.69
CA HIS A 112 1.52 19.68 4.34
C HIS A 112 0.44 18.60 4.12
N GLU A 113 0.30 18.07 2.89
CA GLU A 113 -0.66 17.02 2.56
C GLU A 113 -0.34 15.71 3.28
N ILE A 114 0.95 15.34 3.32
CA ILE A 114 1.42 14.17 4.09
C ILE A 114 1.13 14.34 5.57
N GLN A 115 1.47 15.50 6.15
CA GLN A 115 1.23 15.80 7.57
C GLN A 115 -0.26 15.76 7.92
N ALA A 116 -1.10 16.40 7.11
CA ALA A 116 -2.55 16.41 7.32
C ALA A 116 -3.15 15.00 7.24
N CYS A 117 -2.58 14.12 6.41
CA CYS A 117 -3.04 12.75 6.23
C CYS A 117 -2.42 11.75 7.24
N SER A 118 -1.37 12.13 7.96
CA SER A 118 -0.59 11.24 8.83
C SER A 118 -1.41 10.61 9.97
N THR A 119 -2.42 11.32 10.47
CA THR A 119 -3.31 10.78 11.51
C THR A 119 -4.04 9.53 11.01
N TRP A 120 -4.58 9.59 9.79
CA TRP A 120 -5.27 8.45 9.18
C TRP A 120 -4.33 7.27 8.95
N MET A 121 -3.13 7.55 8.44
CA MET A 121 -2.10 6.55 8.24
C MET A 121 -1.74 5.85 9.56
N ARG A 122 -1.53 6.61 10.64
CA ARG A 122 -1.21 6.05 11.96
C ARG A 122 -2.31 5.14 12.46
N CYS A 123 -3.57 5.58 12.41
CA CYS A 123 -4.71 4.76 12.83
C CYS A 123 -4.81 3.45 12.03
N GLU A 124 -4.57 3.48 10.70
CA GLU A 124 -4.56 2.26 9.89
C GLU A 124 -3.41 1.32 10.29
N PHE A 125 -2.21 1.86 10.53
CA PHE A 125 -1.07 1.06 10.97
C PHE A 125 -1.32 0.41 12.34
N ASP A 126 -1.82 1.20 13.30
CA ASP A 126 -2.12 0.71 14.65
C ASP A 126 -3.21 -0.38 14.62
N MET A 127 -4.20 -0.24 13.74
CA MET A 127 -5.30 -1.20 13.60
C MET A 127 -4.86 -2.50 12.91
N THR A 128 -3.93 -2.43 11.95
CA THR A 128 -3.58 -3.58 11.13
C THR A 128 -2.58 -4.52 11.77
N GLU A 129 -1.77 -4.05 12.72
CA GLU A 129 -0.72 -4.83 13.40
C GLU A 129 0.11 -5.70 12.43
N ALA A 130 0.42 -5.15 11.25
CA ALA A 130 1.03 -5.90 10.17
C ALA A 130 2.41 -6.43 10.53
N LYS A 131 2.67 -7.71 10.28
CA LYS A 131 3.98 -8.36 10.49
C LYS A 131 5.03 -7.81 9.53
N VAL A 132 4.63 -7.64 8.26
CA VAL A 132 5.48 -7.10 7.19
C VAL A 132 4.80 -5.93 6.50
N VAL A 133 5.53 -4.84 6.30
CA VAL A 133 5.09 -3.66 5.54
C VAL A 133 5.97 -3.49 4.31
N LEU A 134 5.40 -3.64 3.11
CA LEU A 134 6.09 -3.32 1.86
C LEU A 134 5.85 -1.86 1.48
N LEU A 135 6.93 -1.07 1.49
CA LEU A 135 6.95 0.34 1.13
C LEU A 135 7.24 0.49 -0.36
N LEU A 136 6.24 0.91 -1.14
CA LEU A 136 6.27 0.93 -2.59
C LEU A 136 6.60 2.32 -3.14
N GLY A 137 7.86 2.51 -3.53
CA GLY A 137 8.35 3.74 -4.17
C GLY A 137 8.87 4.80 -3.21
N GLY A 138 9.44 5.88 -3.79
CA GLY A 138 10.28 6.84 -3.08
C GLY A 138 9.61 7.59 -1.92
N VAL A 139 8.30 7.85 -2.00
CA VAL A 139 7.58 8.54 -0.89
C VAL A 139 7.32 7.55 0.25
N ALA A 140 6.85 6.35 -0.05
CA ALA A 140 6.51 5.36 0.98
C ALA A 140 7.74 4.92 1.80
N ILE A 141 8.92 4.77 1.18
CA ILE A 141 10.13 4.35 1.89
C ILE A 141 10.57 5.32 2.99
N SER A 142 10.14 6.59 2.95
CA SER A 142 10.50 7.57 4.00
C SER A 142 10.01 7.18 5.39
N LEU A 143 9.00 6.31 5.49
CA LEU A 143 8.49 5.79 6.77
C LEU A 143 9.55 4.98 7.56
N ALA A 144 10.40 4.24 6.87
CA ALA A 144 11.41 3.40 7.52
C ALA A 144 12.85 3.74 7.10
N PHE A 145 13.03 4.42 5.98
CA PHE A 145 14.34 4.78 5.40
C PHE A 145 14.42 6.30 5.12
N PRO A 146 14.32 7.16 6.15
CA PRO A 146 14.32 8.61 5.98
C PRO A 146 15.61 9.10 5.29
N GLY A 147 15.45 10.03 4.33
CA GLY A 147 16.56 10.62 3.58
C GLY A 147 17.16 9.71 2.50
N LYS A 148 16.71 8.47 2.34
CA LYS A 148 17.22 7.55 1.32
C LYS A 148 16.42 7.65 0.01
N LYS A 149 17.11 7.37 -1.11
CA LYS A 149 16.48 7.19 -2.41
C LYS A 149 16.14 5.71 -2.62
N ILE A 150 15.08 5.41 -3.36
CA ILE A 150 14.67 4.02 -3.58
C ILE A 150 15.76 3.17 -4.21
N GLY A 151 16.58 3.71 -5.12
CA GLY A 151 17.69 2.98 -5.73
C GLY A 151 18.79 2.55 -4.75
N GLU A 152 18.87 3.17 -3.56
CA GLU A 152 19.87 2.83 -2.54
C GLU A 152 19.39 1.72 -1.59
N VAL A 153 18.06 1.58 -1.45
CA VAL A 153 17.48 0.72 -0.40
C VAL A 153 16.48 -0.32 -0.93
N ALA A 154 16.21 -0.36 -2.22
CA ALA A 154 15.31 -1.38 -2.78
C ALA A 154 15.80 -2.79 -2.44
N GLY A 155 14.91 -3.62 -1.87
CA GLY A 155 15.23 -4.95 -1.36
C GLY A 155 15.83 -4.98 0.05
N SER A 156 16.02 -3.82 0.71
CA SER A 156 16.45 -3.78 2.12
C SER A 156 15.27 -3.90 3.06
N ALA A 157 15.50 -4.54 4.21
CA ALA A 157 14.54 -4.65 5.30
C ALA A 157 15.03 -3.91 6.56
N ARG A 158 14.09 -3.40 7.36
CA ARG A 158 14.33 -2.76 8.65
C ARG A 158 13.23 -3.11 9.64
N ALA A 159 13.60 -3.67 10.79
CA ALA A 159 12.66 -3.90 11.88
C ALA A 159 12.43 -2.60 12.68
N ILE A 160 11.17 -2.29 12.95
CA ILE A 160 10.74 -1.18 13.83
C ILE A 160 9.62 -1.73 14.72
N GLY A 161 9.87 -1.87 16.01
CA GLY A 161 8.98 -2.61 16.90
C GLY A 161 8.85 -4.08 16.47
N SER A 162 7.63 -4.58 16.39
CA SER A 162 7.30 -5.94 15.95
C SER A 162 7.15 -6.07 14.42
N THR A 163 7.20 -4.97 13.68
CA THR A 163 6.95 -4.92 12.23
C THR A 163 8.26 -4.85 11.45
N VAL A 164 8.36 -5.61 10.35
CA VAL A 164 9.48 -5.51 9.41
C VAL A 164 9.06 -4.72 8.18
N TYR A 165 9.75 -3.62 7.92
CA TYR A 165 9.55 -2.75 6.76
C TYR A 165 10.51 -3.13 5.65
N ILE A 166 10.01 -3.33 4.43
CA ILE A 166 10.81 -3.65 3.25
C ILE A 166 10.63 -2.56 2.21
N ALA A 167 11.74 -2.01 1.72
CA ALA A 167 11.72 -1.04 0.63
C ALA A 167 11.62 -1.74 -0.72
N SER A 168 10.69 -1.29 -1.58
CA SER A 168 10.50 -1.83 -2.92
C SER A 168 10.21 -0.73 -3.94
N TYR A 169 10.58 -0.94 -5.21
CA TYR A 169 10.08 -0.09 -6.28
C TYR A 169 8.56 -0.20 -6.38
N HIS A 170 7.92 0.90 -6.82
CA HIS A 170 6.50 0.88 -7.12
C HIS A 170 6.23 0.12 -8.42
N PRO A 171 5.20 -0.75 -8.49
CA PRO A 171 4.90 -1.55 -9.68
C PRO A 171 4.66 -0.74 -10.95
N ALA A 172 4.16 0.50 -10.85
CA ALA A 172 4.01 1.41 -11.98
C ALA A 172 5.35 1.66 -12.71
N ALA A 173 6.49 1.58 -12.02
CA ALA A 173 7.80 1.75 -12.65
C ALA A 173 8.11 0.66 -13.68
N VAL A 174 7.62 -0.56 -13.49
CA VAL A 174 7.73 -1.65 -14.48
C VAL A 174 6.86 -1.35 -15.70
N LEU A 175 5.63 -0.85 -15.48
CA LEU A 175 4.70 -0.54 -16.56
C LEU A 175 5.22 0.60 -17.47
N HIS A 176 5.82 1.63 -16.86
CA HIS A 176 6.34 2.79 -17.62
C HIS A 176 7.69 2.53 -18.30
N LYS A 177 8.62 1.89 -17.57
CA LYS A 177 10.00 1.73 -18.03
C LYS A 177 10.27 0.39 -18.71
N ARG A 178 9.35 -0.57 -18.62
CA ARG A 178 9.52 -1.97 -19.08
C ARG A 178 10.89 -2.55 -18.71
N SER A 179 11.37 -2.23 -17.49
CA SER A 179 12.72 -2.57 -17.03
C SER A 179 12.72 -3.92 -16.32
N PRO A 180 13.39 -4.94 -16.89
CA PRO A 180 13.56 -6.24 -16.21
C PRO A 180 14.27 -6.13 -14.87
N VAL A 181 15.18 -5.16 -14.72
CA VAL A 181 15.93 -4.93 -13.48
C VAL A 181 15.00 -4.46 -12.37
N ILE A 182 14.09 -3.53 -12.66
CA ILE A 182 13.10 -3.06 -11.68
C ILE A 182 12.14 -4.19 -11.30
N GLU A 183 11.67 -4.97 -12.26
CA GLU A 183 10.81 -6.12 -12.00
C GLU A 183 11.53 -7.16 -11.12
N ALA A 184 12.77 -7.51 -11.43
CA ALA A 184 13.58 -8.41 -10.62
C ALA A 184 13.77 -7.91 -9.18
N SER A 185 13.98 -6.59 -9.02
CA SER A 185 14.10 -5.97 -7.69
C SER A 185 12.78 -6.05 -6.90
N ILE A 186 11.62 -5.85 -7.54
CA ILE A 186 10.32 -6.02 -6.86
C ILE A 186 10.13 -7.49 -6.46
N LEU A 187 10.41 -8.44 -7.35
CA LEU A 187 10.34 -9.87 -7.04
C LEU A 187 11.25 -10.26 -5.87
N HIS A 188 12.44 -9.67 -5.79
CA HIS A 188 13.33 -9.87 -4.64
C HIS A 188 12.69 -9.38 -3.33
N SER A 189 12.14 -8.15 -3.31
CA SER A 189 11.44 -7.60 -2.13
C SER A 189 10.26 -8.47 -1.70
N LEU A 190 9.50 -9.02 -2.65
CA LEU A 190 8.37 -9.91 -2.37
C LEU A 190 8.82 -11.28 -1.83
N ARG A 191 9.93 -11.85 -2.34
CA ARG A 191 10.51 -13.07 -1.78
C ARG A 191 11.01 -12.87 -0.36
N LEU A 192 11.69 -11.75 -0.10
CA LEU A 192 12.13 -11.40 1.23
C LEU A 192 10.96 -11.29 2.22
N ALA A 193 9.85 -10.68 1.81
CA ALA A 193 8.62 -10.63 2.61
C ALA A 193 8.12 -12.04 2.96
N LYS A 194 8.08 -12.93 1.97
CA LYS A 194 7.68 -14.34 2.17
C LYS A 194 8.59 -15.07 3.15
N GLU A 195 9.91 -14.93 3.00
CA GLU A 195 10.89 -15.56 3.89
C GLU A 195 10.73 -15.10 5.33
N ILE A 196 10.50 -13.78 5.54
CA ILE A 196 10.27 -13.21 6.87
C ILE A 196 8.99 -13.78 7.49
N LEU A 197 7.88 -13.86 6.74
CA LEU A 197 6.63 -14.42 7.24
C LEU A 197 6.80 -15.89 7.66
N HIS A 198 7.52 -16.69 6.88
CA HIS A 198 7.81 -18.10 7.23
C HIS A 198 8.72 -18.25 8.44
N ALA A 199 9.56 -17.26 8.75
CA ALA A 199 10.47 -17.31 9.90
C ALA A 199 9.79 -16.91 11.23
N VAL A 200 8.62 -16.25 11.16
CA VAL A 200 7.86 -15.75 12.33
C VAL A 200 6.73 -16.73 12.74
N HIS A 201 6.50 -17.77 11.94
CA HIS A 201 5.65 -18.93 12.25
C HIS A 201 6.46 -20.09 12.79
#